data_f2ddfa33e52f6521027dae601162316c
#
_entry.id   f2ddfa33e52f6521027dae601162316c
#
_cell.length_a   1.000
_cell.length_b   1.000
_cell.length_c   1.000
_cell.angle_alpha   90.00
_cell.angle_beta   90.00
_cell.angle_gamma   90.00
#
_symmetry.space_group_name_H-M   'P 1'
#
loop_
_entity.id
_entity.type
_entity.pdbx_description
1 polymer ?
#
loop_
_entity_poly.entity_id
_entity_poly.type
_entity_poly.pdbx_seq_one_letter_code
_entity_poly.pdbx_strand_id
1 'polypeptide(L)'
;MFEYKILNINADSFSVENQFAHAVLDGLSKKNKCLPSWLIFDNQGSKIFKEITKTPEYLPASCEFEIFNKHINTITNLISDQPFQLIELGSGDGGKTQLLIKSIVNKKIDLQYYPIDISEGAIRDLVTTLKSKYLNTTLKVNGLVGDYFVGLKSLTKKQNHRNVVLFLGVTLNNMTPPDANIFLRKLHKT
;
A
#
# COMPACT_ATOMS: atom_id res chain seq x y z
N MET A 1 -10.44 13.21 9.75
CA MET A 1 -11.19 12.85 8.53
C MET A 1 -10.79 11.44 8.13
N PHE A 2 -11.78 10.58 7.80
CA PHE A 2 -11.55 9.17 7.39
C PHE A 2 -12.44 8.91 6.18
N GLU A 3 -11.85 8.84 5.01
CA GLU A 3 -12.54 8.64 3.74
C GLU A 3 -11.71 7.80 2.78
N TYR A 4 -12.32 7.30 1.73
CA TYR A 4 -11.61 6.73 0.59
C TYR A 4 -12.27 7.15 -0.72
N LYS A 5 -11.51 7.07 -1.80
CA LYS A 5 -12.00 7.32 -3.16
C LYS A 5 -11.44 6.30 -4.13
N ILE A 6 -12.25 5.97 -5.13
CA ILE A 6 -11.80 5.19 -6.28
C ILE A 6 -11.14 6.15 -7.27
N LEU A 7 -9.92 5.82 -7.68
CA LEU A 7 -9.20 6.60 -8.68
C LEU A 7 -9.64 6.13 -10.06
N ASN A 8 -10.31 7.02 -10.79
CA ASN A 8 -10.63 6.75 -12.20
C ASN A 8 -9.32 6.74 -13.00
N ILE A 9 -8.96 5.56 -13.51
CA ILE A 9 -8.01 5.45 -14.61
C ILE A 9 -8.74 6.03 -15.79
N ASN A 10 -8.25 7.13 -16.36
CA ASN A 10 -8.90 7.84 -17.50
C ASN A 10 -9.42 6.85 -18.53
N ALA A 11 -10.61 7.16 -19.08
CA ALA A 11 -11.37 6.32 -20.00
C ALA A 11 -10.66 5.93 -21.32
N ASP A 12 -9.46 6.44 -21.56
CA ASP A 12 -8.65 6.14 -22.77
C ASP A 12 -7.70 4.94 -22.61
N SER A 13 -7.64 4.31 -21.44
CA SER A 13 -6.82 3.11 -21.24
C SER A 13 -7.68 1.96 -20.73
N PHE A 14 -7.90 0.97 -21.57
CA PHE A 14 -8.32 -0.41 -21.30
C PHE A 14 -9.01 -0.63 -19.94
N SER A 15 -10.22 -1.15 -19.94
CA SER A 15 -10.89 -1.61 -18.72
C SER A 15 -9.96 -2.54 -17.91
N VAL A 16 -10.17 -2.65 -16.61
CA VAL A 16 -9.40 -3.56 -15.73
C VAL A 16 -9.45 -5.00 -16.28
N GLU A 17 -10.59 -5.40 -16.85
CA GLU A 17 -10.79 -6.69 -17.52
C GLU A 17 -9.87 -6.87 -18.73
N ASN A 18 -9.68 -5.84 -19.54
CA ASN A 18 -8.77 -5.87 -20.68
C ASN A 18 -7.30 -5.96 -20.23
N GLN A 19 -6.92 -5.24 -19.17
CA GLN A 19 -5.56 -5.35 -18.60
C GLN A 19 -5.29 -6.76 -18.08
N PHE A 20 -6.26 -7.38 -17.39
CA PHE A 20 -6.19 -8.75 -16.94
C PHE A 20 -6.02 -9.72 -18.12
N ALA A 21 -6.88 -9.63 -19.14
CA ALA A 21 -6.82 -10.48 -20.30
C ALA A 21 -5.48 -10.35 -21.05
N HIS A 22 -4.99 -9.13 -21.26
CA HIS A 22 -3.69 -8.88 -21.87
C HIS A 22 -2.52 -9.47 -21.05
N ALA A 23 -2.53 -9.30 -19.75
CA ALA A 23 -1.48 -9.85 -18.87
C ALA A 23 -1.45 -11.38 -18.90
N VAL A 24 -2.62 -12.02 -18.92
CA VAL A 24 -2.75 -13.48 -19.03
C VAL A 24 -2.28 -13.95 -20.42
N LEU A 25 -2.74 -13.32 -21.49
CA LEU A 25 -2.34 -13.68 -22.85
C LEU A 25 -0.83 -13.53 -23.03
N ASP A 26 -0.26 -12.38 -22.66
CA ASP A 26 1.18 -12.14 -22.75
C ASP A 26 1.99 -13.14 -21.91
N GLY A 27 1.60 -13.35 -20.68
CA GLY A 27 2.32 -14.26 -19.78
C GLY A 27 2.28 -15.73 -20.21
N LEU A 28 1.14 -16.20 -20.70
CA LEU A 28 0.96 -17.60 -21.15
C LEU A 28 1.45 -17.84 -22.57
N SER A 29 1.65 -16.80 -23.38
CA SER A 29 2.22 -16.91 -24.74
C SER A 29 3.74 -17.05 -24.73
N LYS A 30 4.43 -16.75 -23.63
CA LYS A 30 5.88 -16.87 -23.52
C LYS A 30 6.33 -18.33 -23.48
N LYS A 31 7.55 -18.61 -23.93
CA LYS A 31 8.17 -19.96 -23.82
C LYS A 31 8.20 -20.39 -22.34
N ASN A 32 8.69 -19.54 -21.47
CA ASN A 32 8.62 -19.70 -20.02
C ASN A 32 7.36 -18.97 -19.52
N LYS A 33 6.30 -19.72 -19.30
CA LYS A 33 5.00 -19.17 -18.90
C LYS A 33 5.10 -18.56 -17.51
N CYS A 34 4.61 -17.34 -17.36
CA CYS A 34 4.51 -16.66 -16.07
C CYS A 34 3.32 -15.73 -16.04
N LEU A 35 2.76 -15.52 -14.86
CA LEU A 35 1.69 -14.56 -14.63
C LEU A 35 2.14 -13.52 -13.61
N PRO A 36 1.82 -12.23 -13.81
CA PRO A 36 2.12 -11.21 -12.82
C PRO A 36 1.40 -11.48 -11.49
N SER A 37 2.08 -11.28 -10.37
CA SER A 37 1.53 -11.53 -9.03
C SER A 37 0.30 -10.68 -8.70
N TRP A 38 0.14 -9.52 -9.31
CA TRP A 38 -1.01 -8.64 -9.04
C TRP A 38 -2.36 -9.25 -9.47
N LEU A 39 -2.36 -10.25 -10.37
CA LEU A 39 -3.58 -10.93 -10.83
C LEU A 39 -4.33 -11.65 -9.71
N ILE A 40 -3.68 -11.93 -8.58
CA ILE A 40 -4.30 -12.62 -7.44
C ILE A 40 -4.87 -11.65 -6.39
N PHE A 41 -4.72 -10.33 -6.55
CA PHE A 41 -5.10 -9.35 -5.53
C PHE A 41 -6.45 -8.67 -5.81
N ASP A 42 -7.44 -9.43 -6.29
CA ASP A 42 -8.83 -9.00 -6.23
C ASP A 42 -9.38 -9.06 -4.78
N ASN A 43 -10.66 -8.74 -4.59
CA ASN A 43 -11.29 -8.77 -3.27
C ASN A 43 -11.25 -10.15 -2.60
N GLN A 44 -11.34 -11.23 -3.38
CA GLN A 44 -11.28 -12.60 -2.87
C GLN A 44 -9.84 -13.03 -2.60
N GLY A 45 -8.94 -12.78 -3.53
CA GLY A 45 -7.52 -13.09 -3.39
C GLY A 45 -6.88 -12.34 -2.22
N SER A 46 -7.26 -11.09 -1.99
CA SER A 46 -6.82 -10.33 -0.82
C SER A 46 -7.25 -10.97 0.51
N LYS A 47 -8.46 -11.55 0.58
CA LYS A 47 -8.93 -12.30 1.75
C LYS A 47 -8.13 -13.59 1.94
N ILE A 48 -7.91 -14.35 0.86
CA ILE A 48 -7.13 -15.59 0.89
C ILE A 48 -5.68 -15.28 1.30
N PHE A 49 -5.06 -14.25 0.73
CA PHE A 49 -3.70 -13.84 1.11
C PHE A 49 -3.61 -13.48 2.59
N LYS A 50 -4.62 -12.80 3.13
CA LYS A 50 -4.69 -12.52 4.57
C LYS A 50 -4.70 -13.79 5.43
N GLU A 51 -5.35 -14.87 5.00
CA GLU A 51 -5.29 -16.16 5.70
C GLU A 51 -3.90 -16.81 5.56
N ILE A 52 -3.29 -16.74 4.38
CA ILE A 52 -1.91 -17.21 4.14
C ILE A 52 -0.92 -16.52 5.08
N THR A 53 -1.04 -15.20 5.29
CA THR A 53 -0.14 -14.47 6.19
C THR A 53 -0.22 -14.88 7.66
N LYS A 54 -1.25 -15.64 8.05
CA LYS A 54 -1.42 -16.19 9.42
C LYS A 54 -0.80 -17.58 9.59
N THR A 55 -0.43 -18.23 8.50
CA THR A 55 0.15 -19.59 8.57
C THR A 55 1.59 -19.54 9.06
N PRO A 56 2.04 -20.52 9.84
CA PRO A 56 3.43 -20.56 10.35
C PRO A 56 4.48 -20.63 9.24
N GLU A 57 4.11 -21.16 8.08
CA GLU A 57 4.99 -21.34 6.92
C GLU A 57 5.27 -20.00 6.20
N TYR A 58 4.39 -19.00 6.36
CA TYR A 58 4.58 -17.71 5.71
C TYR A 58 5.40 -16.74 6.61
N LEU A 59 6.68 -17.04 6.76
CA LEU A 59 7.62 -16.32 7.60
C LEU A 59 7.72 -14.80 7.30
N PRO A 60 7.61 -14.28 6.05
CA PRO A 60 7.78 -12.86 5.81
C PRO A 60 6.85 -11.97 6.65
N ALA A 61 5.60 -12.36 6.83
CA ALA A 61 4.64 -11.56 7.60
C ALA A 61 5.04 -11.45 9.09
N SER A 62 5.44 -12.57 9.72
CA SER A 62 5.85 -12.60 11.11
C SER A 62 7.17 -11.86 11.33
N CYS A 63 8.16 -12.05 10.46
CA CYS A 63 9.45 -11.36 10.51
C CYS A 63 9.29 -9.83 10.37
N GLU A 64 8.52 -9.37 9.39
CA GLU A 64 8.25 -7.94 9.23
C GLU A 64 7.55 -7.35 10.45
N PHE A 65 6.56 -8.07 11.00
CA PHE A 65 5.86 -7.63 12.21
C PHE A 65 6.81 -7.52 13.42
N GLU A 66 7.70 -8.50 13.61
CA GLU A 66 8.72 -8.49 14.66
C GLU A 66 9.67 -7.30 14.51
N ILE A 67 10.19 -7.06 13.30
CA ILE A 67 11.07 -5.93 12.99
C ILE A 67 10.37 -4.61 13.30
N PHE A 68 9.14 -4.43 12.83
CA PHE A 68 8.36 -3.22 13.10
C PHE A 68 8.16 -3.04 14.61
N ASN A 69 7.72 -4.06 15.32
CA ASN A 69 7.46 -3.99 16.77
C ASN A 69 8.74 -3.65 17.55
N LYS A 70 9.86 -4.27 17.21
CA LYS A 70 11.16 -4.04 17.87
C LYS A 70 11.73 -2.65 17.62
N HIS A 71 11.56 -2.12 16.39
CA HIS A 71 12.19 -0.88 15.94
C HIS A 71 11.22 0.28 15.76
N ILE A 72 9.98 0.15 16.22
CA ILE A 72 8.92 1.13 15.96
C ILE A 72 9.27 2.55 16.40
N ASN A 73 9.90 2.70 17.57
CA ASN A 73 10.30 4.01 18.06
C ASN A 73 11.41 4.64 17.21
N THR A 74 12.38 3.83 16.77
CA THR A 74 13.45 4.29 15.87
C THR A 74 12.89 4.75 14.54
N ILE A 75 12.01 3.93 13.94
CA ILE A 75 11.34 4.26 12.68
C ILE A 75 10.51 5.53 12.84
N THR A 76 9.69 5.62 13.89
CA THR A 76 8.87 6.79 14.15
C THR A 76 9.72 8.06 14.28
N ASN A 77 10.82 8.02 15.05
CA ASN A 77 11.70 9.17 15.22
C ASN A 77 12.36 9.60 13.91
N LEU A 78 12.79 8.64 13.09
CA LEU A 78 13.44 8.90 11.80
C LEU A 78 12.53 9.62 10.81
N ILE A 79 11.24 9.27 10.79
CA ILE A 79 10.29 9.84 9.82
C ILE A 79 9.58 11.09 10.31
N SER A 80 9.56 11.33 11.62
CA SER A 80 8.83 12.45 12.24
C SER A 80 9.72 13.62 12.68
N ASP A 81 10.94 13.73 12.17
CA ASP A 81 11.87 14.83 12.40
C ASP A 81 11.38 16.17 11.82
N GLN A 82 10.46 16.12 10.85
CA GLN A 82 9.79 17.25 10.22
C GLN A 82 8.37 16.86 9.78
N PRO A 83 7.48 17.83 9.48
CA PRO A 83 6.13 17.54 8.99
C PRO A 83 6.15 16.66 7.75
N PHE A 84 5.33 15.61 7.74
CA PHE A 84 5.25 14.63 6.67
C PHE A 84 3.84 14.11 6.45
N GLN A 85 3.63 13.50 5.29
CA GLN A 85 2.49 12.62 5.04
C GLN A 85 2.98 11.20 4.78
N LEU A 86 2.23 10.23 5.27
CA LEU A 86 2.54 8.81 5.13
C LEU A 86 1.74 8.22 3.98
N ILE A 87 2.43 7.65 3.01
CA ILE A 87 1.82 7.00 1.85
C ILE A 87 2.19 5.53 1.90
N GLU A 88 1.26 4.63 1.73
CA GLU A 88 1.55 3.19 1.69
C GLU A 88 1.09 2.58 0.38
N LEU A 89 1.98 1.88 -0.30
CA LEU A 89 1.72 1.18 -1.55
C LEU A 89 1.42 -0.28 -1.26
N GLY A 90 0.21 -0.73 -1.59
CA GLY A 90 -0.26 -2.09 -1.27
C GLY A 90 -0.53 -2.25 0.23
N SER A 91 -1.42 -1.38 0.76
CA SER A 91 -1.68 -1.34 2.21
C SER A 91 -2.34 -2.61 2.76
N GLY A 92 -3.09 -3.33 1.94
CA GLY A 92 -3.86 -4.48 2.41
C GLY A 92 -4.73 -4.13 3.62
N ASP A 93 -4.60 -4.89 4.72
CA ASP A 93 -5.30 -4.60 5.98
C ASP A 93 -4.56 -3.61 6.92
N GLY A 94 -3.41 -3.12 6.49
CA GLY A 94 -2.60 -2.15 7.26
C GLY A 94 -2.06 -2.68 8.58
N GLY A 95 -2.04 -3.99 8.79
CA GLY A 95 -1.69 -4.58 10.10
C GLY A 95 -0.35 -4.08 10.65
N LYS A 96 0.68 -4.02 9.82
CA LYS A 96 2.01 -3.52 10.21
C LYS A 96 2.02 -2.00 10.39
N THR A 97 1.40 -1.30 9.47
CA THR A 97 1.35 0.17 9.48
C THR A 97 0.53 0.71 10.65
N GLN A 98 -0.43 -0.05 11.16
CA GLN A 98 -1.15 0.32 12.39
C GLN A 98 -0.23 0.43 13.61
N LEU A 99 0.89 -0.33 13.69
CA LEU A 99 1.89 -0.15 14.75
C LEU A 99 2.54 1.23 14.66
N LEU A 100 2.90 1.64 13.45
CA LEU A 100 3.50 2.95 13.20
C LEU A 100 2.51 4.08 13.48
N ILE A 101 1.29 3.98 12.98
CA ILE A 101 0.20 4.94 13.24
C ILE A 101 -0.02 5.09 14.75
N LYS A 102 -0.10 3.98 15.50
CA LYS A 102 -0.24 4.00 16.96
C LYS A 102 0.91 4.76 17.63
N SER A 103 2.15 4.51 17.23
CA SER A 103 3.33 5.19 17.77
C SER A 103 3.29 6.70 17.49
N ILE A 104 2.95 7.11 16.28
CA ILE A 104 2.86 8.53 15.87
C ILE A 104 1.74 9.25 16.63
N VAL A 105 0.54 8.64 16.69
CA VAL A 105 -0.61 9.21 17.40
C VAL A 105 -0.34 9.34 18.91
N ASN A 106 0.31 8.35 19.53
CA ASN A 106 0.69 8.42 20.96
C ASN A 106 1.68 9.56 21.24
N LYS A 107 2.51 9.94 20.29
CA LYS A 107 3.41 11.11 20.37
C LYS A 107 2.71 12.43 20.04
N LYS A 108 1.41 12.41 19.77
CA LYS A 108 0.60 13.58 19.39
C LYS A 108 1.13 14.30 18.13
N ILE A 109 1.71 13.55 17.20
CA ILE A 109 2.18 14.06 15.92
C ILE A 109 1.01 14.03 14.93
N ASP A 110 0.77 15.13 14.24
CA ASP A 110 -0.24 15.21 13.20
C ASP A 110 0.12 14.30 12.03
N LEU A 111 -0.79 13.42 11.64
CA LEU A 111 -0.57 12.45 10.59
C LEU A 111 -1.67 12.50 9.53
N GLN A 112 -1.23 12.65 8.29
CA GLN A 112 -2.06 12.37 7.11
C GLN A 112 -1.57 11.04 6.51
N TYR A 113 -2.45 10.04 6.47
CA TYR A 113 -2.15 8.70 5.95
C TYR A 113 -2.93 8.44 4.66
N TYR A 114 -2.21 8.00 3.65
CA TYR A 114 -2.74 7.70 2.32
C TYR A 114 -2.43 6.24 1.94
N PRO A 115 -3.25 5.27 2.38
CA PRO A 115 -3.15 3.90 1.89
C PRO A 115 -3.61 3.82 0.43
N ILE A 116 -2.83 3.17 -0.42
CA ILE A 116 -3.14 2.93 -1.83
C ILE A 116 -3.17 1.43 -2.06
N ASP A 117 -4.29 0.92 -2.59
CA ASP A 117 -4.44 -0.49 -2.94
C ASP A 117 -5.40 -0.64 -4.12
N ILE A 118 -5.26 -1.71 -4.90
CA ILE A 118 -6.20 -2.03 -5.98
C ILE A 118 -7.51 -2.62 -5.46
N SER A 119 -7.50 -3.22 -4.27
CA SER A 119 -8.66 -3.81 -3.62
C SER A 119 -9.47 -2.76 -2.87
N GLU A 120 -10.65 -2.41 -3.41
CA GLU A 120 -11.58 -1.52 -2.73
C GLU A 120 -12.00 -2.07 -1.36
N GLY A 121 -12.25 -3.39 -1.28
CA GLY A 121 -12.61 -4.04 -0.04
C GLY A 121 -11.55 -3.87 1.04
N ALA A 122 -10.26 -4.03 0.70
CA ALA A 122 -9.16 -3.84 1.64
C ALA A 122 -9.09 -2.38 2.14
N ILE A 123 -9.15 -1.41 1.25
CA ILE A 123 -9.13 0.03 1.61
C ILE A 123 -10.31 0.41 2.49
N ARG A 124 -11.53 0.01 2.12
CA ARG A 124 -12.74 0.29 2.90
C ARG A 124 -12.64 -0.26 4.32
N ASP A 125 -12.22 -1.51 4.46
CA ASP A 125 -12.11 -2.19 5.75
C ASP A 125 -11.01 -1.54 6.61
N LEU A 126 -9.88 -1.18 6.01
CA LEU A 126 -8.79 -0.46 6.68
C LEU A 126 -9.24 0.92 7.19
N VAL A 127 -9.86 1.74 6.32
CA VAL A 127 -10.36 3.08 6.69
C VAL A 127 -11.39 2.98 7.81
N THR A 128 -12.31 2.01 7.74
CA THR A 128 -13.31 1.76 8.78
C THR A 128 -12.67 1.37 10.11
N THR A 129 -11.68 0.47 10.07
CA THR A 129 -10.93 0.04 11.25
C THR A 129 -10.18 1.19 11.90
N LEU A 130 -9.48 2.00 11.11
CA LEU A 130 -8.74 3.16 11.63
C LEU A 130 -9.69 4.23 12.19
N LYS A 131 -10.83 4.45 11.53
CA LYS A 131 -11.86 5.37 12.04
C LYS A 131 -12.36 4.94 13.41
N SER A 132 -12.70 3.67 13.61
CA SER A 132 -13.17 3.17 14.89
C SER A 132 -12.17 3.33 16.02
N LYS A 133 -10.85 3.19 15.72
CA LYS A 133 -9.78 3.27 16.71
C LYS A 133 -9.31 4.69 17.02
N TYR A 134 -9.36 5.60 16.04
CA TYR A 134 -8.66 6.89 16.09
C TYR A 134 -9.53 8.11 15.80
N LEU A 135 -10.88 7.97 15.89
CA LEU A 135 -11.82 9.05 15.54
C LEU A 135 -11.54 10.37 16.28
N ASN A 136 -11.13 10.28 17.54
CA ASN A 136 -10.86 11.43 18.41
C ASN A 136 -9.38 11.83 18.47
N THR A 137 -8.63 11.58 17.42
CA THR A 137 -7.21 11.95 17.30
C THR A 137 -6.98 12.88 16.13
N THR A 138 -5.73 13.35 15.96
CA THR A 138 -5.32 14.20 14.83
C THR A 138 -5.11 13.41 13.52
N LEU A 139 -5.23 12.07 13.55
CA LEU A 139 -5.09 11.23 12.38
C LEU A 139 -6.14 11.56 11.31
N LYS A 140 -5.66 11.78 10.09
CA LYS A 140 -6.51 11.88 8.88
C LYS A 140 -6.16 10.73 7.95
N VAL A 141 -7.16 10.02 7.44
CA VAL A 141 -6.97 8.88 6.54
C VAL A 141 -7.73 9.15 5.24
N ASN A 142 -7.03 9.08 4.13
CA ASN A 142 -7.59 9.25 2.80
C ASN A 142 -7.18 8.05 1.94
N GLY A 143 -7.98 7.00 1.95
CA GLY A 143 -7.75 5.78 1.18
C GLY A 143 -7.89 6.03 -0.32
N LEU A 144 -7.00 5.45 -1.11
CA LEU A 144 -7.00 5.55 -2.57
C LEU A 144 -7.09 4.15 -3.18
N VAL A 145 -8.16 3.90 -3.93
CA VAL A 145 -8.36 2.63 -4.64
C VAL A 145 -7.88 2.78 -6.07
N GLY A 146 -6.84 2.05 -6.46
CA GLY A 146 -6.29 2.08 -7.82
C GLY A 146 -4.80 1.78 -7.91
N ASP A 147 -4.23 2.06 -9.09
CA ASP A 147 -2.79 1.90 -9.34
C ASP A 147 -1.94 2.83 -8.49
N TYR A 148 -0.77 2.34 -8.06
CA TYR A 148 0.16 3.08 -7.20
C TYR A 148 0.57 4.44 -7.76
N PHE A 149 0.91 4.50 -9.03
CA PHE A 149 1.39 5.73 -9.65
C PHE A 149 0.27 6.71 -9.97
N VAL A 150 -0.95 6.22 -10.22
CA VAL A 150 -2.14 7.05 -10.31
C VAL A 150 -2.43 7.69 -8.95
N GLY A 151 -2.35 6.88 -7.89
CA GLY A 151 -2.48 7.34 -6.51
C GLY A 151 -1.45 8.41 -6.15
N LEU A 152 -0.17 8.12 -6.33
CA LEU A 152 0.93 9.04 -6.07
C LEU A 152 0.77 10.36 -6.83
N LYS A 153 0.49 10.33 -8.14
CA LYS A 153 0.25 11.54 -8.95
C LYS A 153 -0.91 12.39 -8.44
N SER A 154 -1.93 11.76 -7.84
CA SER A 154 -3.06 12.50 -7.28
C SER A 154 -2.70 13.29 -6.03
N LEU A 155 -1.62 12.91 -5.34
CA LEU A 155 -1.13 13.51 -4.11
C LEU A 155 -0.11 14.62 -4.36
N THR A 156 0.80 14.46 -5.32
CA THR A 156 1.90 15.40 -5.59
C THR A 156 1.45 16.81 -5.99
N LYS A 157 0.22 16.97 -6.45
CA LYS A 157 -0.34 18.27 -6.86
C LYS A 157 -0.78 19.18 -5.71
N LYS A 158 -0.75 18.73 -4.46
CA LYS A 158 -1.52 19.38 -3.39
C LYS A 158 -0.75 19.86 -2.16
N GLN A 159 0.51 19.50 -1.92
CA GLN A 159 1.10 19.78 -0.60
C GLN A 159 2.61 20.05 -0.57
N ASN A 160 3.01 21.01 0.27
CA ASN A 160 4.41 21.30 0.65
C ASN A 160 4.92 20.41 1.79
N HIS A 161 4.41 19.16 1.94
CA HIS A 161 4.86 18.24 2.96
C HIS A 161 5.77 17.16 2.38
N ARG A 162 6.73 16.69 3.18
CA ARG A 162 7.56 15.55 2.83
C ARG A 162 6.70 14.29 2.69
N ASN A 163 6.90 13.56 1.59
CA ASN A 163 6.30 12.24 1.39
C ASN A 163 7.18 11.17 2.03
N VAL A 164 6.62 10.41 2.96
CA VAL A 164 7.21 9.17 3.45
C VAL A 164 6.43 8.02 2.82
N VAL A 165 7.10 7.27 1.93
CA VAL A 165 6.45 6.17 1.21
C VAL A 165 6.85 4.85 1.84
N LEU A 166 5.85 4.08 2.28
CA LEU A 166 6.02 2.70 2.72
C LEU A 166 5.70 1.76 1.55
N PHE A 167 6.59 0.82 1.33
CA PHE A 167 6.42 -0.25 0.36
C PHE A 167 6.79 -1.58 1.02
N LEU A 168 5.82 -2.17 1.72
CA LEU A 168 5.96 -3.32 2.61
C LEU A 168 5.39 -4.59 1.97
N GLY A 169 5.63 -5.74 2.61
CA GLY A 169 4.95 -6.99 2.25
C GLY A 169 5.58 -7.75 1.10
N VAL A 170 6.90 -7.70 0.95
CA VAL A 170 7.69 -8.43 -0.09
C VAL A 170 7.26 -8.20 -1.54
N THR A 171 6.42 -7.20 -1.81
CA THR A 171 5.92 -6.91 -3.16
C THR A 171 7.07 -6.63 -4.15
N LEU A 172 8.12 -5.95 -3.69
CA LEU A 172 9.31 -5.68 -4.51
C LEU A 172 10.02 -6.97 -4.93
N ASN A 173 10.03 -7.99 -4.08
CA ASN A 173 10.67 -9.28 -4.37
C ASN A 173 9.93 -10.11 -5.44
N ASN A 174 8.67 -9.76 -5.72
CA ASN A 174 7.90 -10.38 -6.80
C ASN A 174 8.21 -9.76 -8.17
N MET A 175 9.01 -8.72 -8.23
CA MET A 175 9.43 -8.07 -9.47
C MET A 175 10.75 -8.69 -9.93
N THR A 176 10.97 -8.73 -11.25
CA THR A 176 12.33 -9.01 -11.76
C THR A 176 13.27 -7.86 -11.39
N PRO A 177 14.59 -8.10 -11.25
CA PRO A 177 15.53 -7.01 -10.92
C PRO A 177 15.46 -5.80 -11.86
N PRO A 178 15.30 -5.96 -13.20
CA PRO A 178 15.06 -4.84 -14.10
C PRO A 178 13.76 -4.07 -13.78
N ASP A 179 12.65 -4.78 -13.53
CA ASP A 179 11.36 -4.16 -13.25
C ASP A 179 11.37 -3.42 -11.90
N ALA A 180 11.99 -4.01 -10.88
CA ALA A 180 12.18 -3.37 -9.58
C ALA A 180 12.98 -2.06 -9.71
N ASN A 181 14.02 -2.05 -10.53
CA ASN A 181 14.82 -0.85 -10.79
C ASN A 181 14.01 0.24 -11.50
N ILE A 182 13.22 -0.14 -12.52
CA ILE A 182 12.32 0.78 -13.23
C ILE A 182 11.29 1.35 -12.25
N PHE A 183 10.68 0.50 -11.43
CA PHE A 183 9.69 0.89 -10.42
C PHE A 183 10.29 1.91 -9.43
N LEU A 184 11.44 1.61 -8.82
CA LEU A 184 12.08 2.48 -7.83
C LEU A 184 12.52 3.82 -8.45
N ARG A 185 13.05 3.82 -9.69
CA ARG A 185 13.37 5.06 -10.40
C ARG A 185 12.16 5.91 -10.70
N LYS A 186 11.02 5.28 -11.03
CA LYS A 186 9.76 5.98 -11.25
C LYS A 186 9.22 6.56 -9.94
N LEU A 187 9.30 5.77 -8.84
CA LEU A 187 8.90 6.22 -7.52
C LEU A 187 9.72 7.43 -7.05
N HIS A 188 11.04 7.41 -7.27
CA HIS A 188 11.92 8.52 -6.90
C HIS A 188 11.62 9.83 -7.65
N LYS A 189 11.05 9.75 -8.86
CA LYS A 189 10.70 10.93 -9.69
C LYS A 189 9.31 11.49 -9.40
N THR A 190 8.51 10.77 -8.59
CA THR A 190 7.14 11.17 -8.25
C THR A 190 7.12 11.91 -6.92
#